data_0ca566b8201fdac1c6cddc55b76e2ac8
#
_entry.id   0ca566b8201fdac1c6cddc55b76e2ac8
#
_cell.length_a   1.000
_cell.length_b   1.000
_cell.length_c   1.000
_cell.angle_alpha   90.00
_cell.angle_beta   90.00
_cell.angle_gamma   90.00
#
_symmetry.space_group_name_H-M   'P 1'
#
loop_
_entity.id
_entity.type
_entity.pdbx_description
1 polymer ?
#
loop_
_entity_poly.entity_id
_entity_poly.type
_entity_poly.pdbx_seq_one_letter_code
_entity_poly.pdbx_strand_id
1 'polypeptide(L)'
;MTSVRFQGKPCNITVIQAYAPTSNAEEAEFEWFYEDLQDLLELTPQKDVLFIIGDWNAKVGSQEIPGITDKFGLGVQNKAGQRLTEFCQEDALVIANTLFQQHKRRLYTCQNQNDYFLFSQRWRSSKQSAKTRLGADWLRS
;
A
#
# COMPACT_ATOMS: atom_id res chain seq x y z
N MET A 1 14.50 -1.53 -5.54
CA MET A 1 13.09 -1.65 -5.89
C MET A 1 12.93 -2.65 -7.04
N THR A 2 11.98 -3.55 -6.95
CA THR A 2 11.82 -4.63 -7.93
C THR A 2 10.39 -4.63 -8.46
N SER A 3 10.22 -4.78 -9.77
CA SER A 3 8.91 -4.88 -10.41
C SER A 3 8.82 -6.20 -11.19
N VAL A 4 7.73 -6.91 -11.01
CA VAL A 4 7.44 -8.18 -11.72
C VAL A 4 6.04 -8.11 -12.30
N ARG A 5 5.90 -8.53 -13.55
CA ARG A 5 4.63 -8.58 -14.25
C ARG A 5 4.22 -10.02 -14.52
N PHE A 6 3.01 -10.37 -14.10
CA PHE A 6 2.41 -11.67 -14.34
C PHE A 6 1.33 -11.58 -15.40
N GLN A 7 1.38 -12.48 -16.37
CA GLN A 7 0.30 -12.61 -17.35
C GLN A 7 -0.90 -13.32 -16.71
N GLY A 8 -2.09 -12.76 -16.94
CA GLY A 8 -3.32 -13.31 -16.40
C GLY A 8 -4.52 -13.00 -17.29
N LYS A 9 -5.63 -13.64 -17.00
CA LYS A 9 -6.92 -13.35 -17.64
C LYS A 9 -7.93 -13.05 -16.54
N PRO A 10 -8.74 -11.98 -16.67
CA PRO A 10 -8.89 -11.09 -17.81
C PRO A 10 -7.81 -10.00 -17.92
N CYS A 11 -6.92 -9.86 -16.95
CA CYS A 11 -5.91 -8.81 -16.95
C CYS A 11 -4.59 -9.31 -16.37
N ASN A 12 -3.51 -8.59 -16.70
CA ASN A 12 -2.19 -8.83 -16.14
C ASN A 12 -2.07 -8.19 -14.75
N ILE A 13 -1.13 -8.68 -13.97
CA ILE A 13 -0.86 -8.19 -12.62
C ILE A 13 0.59 -7.70 -12.57
N THR A 14 0.78 -6.46 -12.11
CA THR A 14 2.11 -5.93 -11.81
C THR A 14 2.27 -5.82 -10.29
N VAL A 15 3.35 -6.40 -9.78
CA VAL A 15 3.73 -6.32 -8.37
C VAL A 15 5.04 -5.57 -8.26
N ILE A 16 5.05 -4.49 -7.48
CA ILE A 16 6.25 -3.72 -7.16
C ILE A 16 6.60 -4.00 -5.71
N GLN A 17 7.83 -4.39 -5.47
CA GLN A 17 8.38 -4.51 -4.13
C GLN A 17 9.22 -3.27 -3.83
N ALA A 18 8.90 -2.57 -2.74
CA ALA A 18 9.55 -1.35 -2.33
C ALA A 18 10.12 -1.48 -0.92
N TYR A 19 11.25 -0.84 -0.69
CA TYR A 19 11.85 -0.70 0.63
C TYR A 19 12.19 0.77 0.83
N ALA A 20 11.40 1.46 1.64
CA ALA A 20 11.55 2.89 1.86
C ALA A 20 12.74 3.20 2.79
N PRO A 21 13.34 4.39 2.67
CA PRO A 21 14.36 4.85 3.62
C PRO A 21 13.85 4.83 5.05
N THR A 22 14.75 4.61 6.00
CA THR A 22 14.42 4.66 7.44
C THR A 22 14.15 6.09 7.90
N SER A 23 13.54 6.24 9.07
CA SER A 23 13.20 7.56 9.62
C SER A 23 14.41 8.49 9.83
N ASN A 24 15.61 7.92 9.87
CA ASN A 24 16.87 8.67 10.04
C ASN A 24 17.51 9.08 8.71
N ALA A 25 16.91 8.69 7.58
CA ALA A 25 17.43 9.04 6.26
C ALA A 25 17.26 10.53 5.97
N GLU A 26 18.13 11.06 5.11
CA GLU A 26 18.05 12.43 4.67
C GLU A 26 16.83 12.66 3.77
N GLU A 27 16.36 13.90 3.73
CA GLU A 27 15.21 14.31 2.90
C GLU A 27 15.40 13.92 1.42
N ALA A 28 16.61 14.10 0.90
CA ALA A 28 16.95 13.74 -0.48
C ALA A 28 16.76 12.24 -0.78
N GLU A 29 17.04 11.37 0.18
CA GLU A 29 16.83 9.93 0.02
C GLU A 29 15.36 9.57 -0.14
N PHE A 30 14.49 10.25 0.61
CA PHE A 30 13.03 10.11 0.46
C PHE A 30 12.55 10.61 -0.89
N GLU A 31 13.05 11.75 -1.35
CA GLU A 31 12.70 12.29 -2.66
C GLU A 31 13.10 11.33 -3.78
N TRP A 32 14.32 10.83 -3.78
CA TRP A 32 14.79 9.86 -4.77
C TRP A 32 13.99 8.56 -4.75
N PHE A 33 13.64 8.08 -3.56
CA PHE A 33 12.83 6.87 -3.41
C PHE A 33 11.46 7.05 -4.08
N TYR A 34 10.77 8.15 -3.81
CA TYR A 34 9.44 8.40 -4.37
C TYR A 34 9.50 8.74 -5.87
N GLU A 35 10.55 9.39 -6.33
CA GLU A 35 10.79 9.60 -7.77
C GLU A 35 10.98 8.27 -8.51
N ASP A 36 11.80 7.38 -7.97
CA ASP A 36 12.01 6.03 -8.54
C ASP A 36 10.70 5.23 -8.58
N LEU A 37 9.93 5.30 -7.51
CA LEU A 37 8.63 4.65 -7.46
C LEU A 37 7.65 5.23 -8.48
N GLN A 38 7.64 6.56 -8.63
CA GLN A 38 6.82 7.25 -9.63
C GLN A 38 7.19 6.80 -11.04
N ASP A 39 8.47 6.71 -11.34
CA ASP A 39 8.97 6.23 -12.64
C ASP A 39 8.47 4.80 -12.94
N LEU A 40 8.51 3.91 -11.96
CA LEU A 40 7.97 2.56 -12.10
C LEU A 40 6.46 2.54 -12.33
N LEU A 41 5.72 3.42 -11.65
CA LEU A 41 4.27 3.54 -11.84
C LEU A 41 3.93 4.01 -13.26
N GLU A 42 4.68 4.95 -13.80
CA GLU A 42 4.52 5.46 -15.15
C GLU A 42 4.78 4.39 -16.21
N LEU A 43 5.71 3.46 -15.94
CA LEU A 43 6.01 2.33 -16.81
C LEU A 43 4.98 1.20 -16.70
N THR A 44 4.16 1.20 -15.67
CA THR A 44 3.15 0.16 -15.44
C THR A 44 1.92 0.41 -16.33
N PRO A 45 1.49 -0.57 -17.15
CA PRO A 45 0.29 -0.41 -17.95
C PRO A 45 -0.94 -0.16 -17.09
N GLN A 46 -1.77 0.81 -17.47
CA GLN A 46 -2.99 1.16 -16.74
C GLN A 46 -4.01 0.02 -16.67
N LYS A 47 -3.96 -0.91 -17.62
CA LYS A 47 -4.83 -2.08 -17.65
C LYS A 47 -4.45 -3.14 -16.64
N ASP A 48 -3.23 -3.13 -16.14
CA ASP A 48 -2.75 -4.09 -15.17
C ASP A 48 -3.36 -3.82 -13.79
N VAL A 49 -3.59 -4.89 -13.04
CA VAL A 49 -3.83 -4.79 -11.60
C VAL A 49 -2.49 -4.50 -10.95
N LEU A 50 -2.41 -3.39 -10.24
CA LEU A 50 -1.18 -2.96 -9.59
C LEU A 50 -1.24 -3.24 -8.09
N PHE A 51 -0.20 -3.92 -7.59
CA PHE A 51 0.08 -4.05 -6.18
C PHE A 51 1.48 -3.52 -5.88
N ILE A 52 1.60 -2.76 -4.81
CA ILE A 52 2.89 -2.32 -4.28
C ILE A 52 3.00 -2.84 -2.86
N ILE A 53 3.98 -3.68 -2.62
CA ILE A 53 4.23 -4.31 -1.33
C ILE A 53 5.60 -3.89 -0.80
N GLY A 54 5.75 -3.82 0.51
CA GLY A 54 7.06 -3.55 1.08
C GLY A 54 7.04 -2.95 2.47
N ASP A 55 8.24 -2.69 2.95
CA ASP A 55 8.48 -1.96 4.19
C ASP A 55 8.62 -0.47 3.88
N TRP A 56 7.68 0.32 4.36
CA TRP A 56 7.61 1.75 4.11
C TRP A 56 8.27 2.58 5.21
N ASN A 57 8.72 1.94 6.29
CA ASN A 57 9.27 2.63 7.46
C ASN A 57 8.39 3.81 7.92
N ALA A 58 7.07 3.64 7.81
CA ALA A 58 6.09 4.69 7.95
C ALA A 58 4.94 4.24 8.86
N LYS A 59 4.32 5.17 9.55
CA LYS A 59 3.07 4.96 10.30
C LYS A 59 2.01 5.89 9.74
N VAL A 60 0.99 5.33 9.13
CA VAL A 60 -0.09 6.12 8.51
C VAL A 60 -1.15 6.55 9.51
N GLY A 61 -1.22 5.92 10.67
CA GLY A 61 -2.18 6.25 11.73
C GLY A 61 -3.58 5.68 11.48
N SER A 62 -4.49 6.00 12.41
CA SER A 62 -5.88 5.55 12.39
C SER A 62 -6.84 6.57 11.76
N GLN A 63 -6.34 7.71 11.31
CA GLN A 63 -7.16 8.73 10.67
C GLN A 63 -7.64 8.28 9.30
N GLU A 64 -8.95 8.36 9.09
CA GLU A 64 -9.55 8.05 7.80
C GLU A 64 -9.24 9.15 6.78
N ILE A 65 -8.69 8.78 5.64
CA ILE A 65 -8.48 9.66 4.50
C ILE A 65 -9.31 9.12 3.34
N PRO A 66 -10.33 9.85 2.85
CA PRO A 66 -11.23 9.34 1.81
C PRO A 66 -10.49 8.81 0.59
N GLY A 67 -10.78 7.56 0.23
CA GLY A 67 -10.19 6.90 -0.92
C GLY A 67 -8.78 6.32 -0.73
N ILE A 68 -8.09 6.63 0.37
CA ILE A 68 -6.68 6.24 0.60
C ILE A 68 -6.56 5.29 1.79
N THR A 69 -7.03 5.71 2.96
CA THR A 69 -6.99 4.94 4.21
C THR A 69 -8.37 4.82 4.82
N ASP A 70 -8.56 3.80 5.63
CA ASP A 70 -9.76 3.62 6.44
C ASP A 70 -9.39 3.62 7.93
N LYS A 71 -10.39 3.53 8.79
CA LYS A 71 -10.28 3.66 10.26
C LYS A 71 -9.47 2.56 10.97
N PHE A 72 -9.11 1.48 10.27
CA PHE A 72 -8.41 0.35 10.87
C PHE A 72 -6.88 0.46 10.86
N GLY A 73 -6.33 1.61 10.48
CA GLY A 73 -4.92 1.91 10.66
C GLY A 73 -4.55 2.02 12.15
N LEU A 74 -3.27 1.87 12.46
CA LEU A 74 -2.79 1.82 13.84
C LEU A 74 -1.93 3.00 14.19
N GLY A 75 -2.07 3.41 15.47
CA GLY A 75 -1.20 4.39 16.09
C GLY A 75 -1.39 5.81 15.60
N VAL A 76 -0.34 6.61 15.75
CA VAL A 76 -0.31 8.02 15.33
C VAL A 76 0.55 8.14 14.08
N GLN A 77 0.06 8.93 13.12
CA GLN A 77 0.79 9.20 11.89
C GLN A 77 2.12 9.90 12.19
N ASN A 78 3.21 9.39 11.59
CA ASN A 78 4.50 10.04 11.61
C ASN A 78 4.78 10.77 10.28
N LYS A 79 5.91 11.47 10.20
CA LYS A 79 6.29 12.23 9.00
C LYS A 79 6.41 11.35 7.75
N ALA A 80 7.00 10.15 7.88
CA ALA A 80 7.08 9.20 6.78
C ALA A 80 5.70 8.69 6.34
N GLY A 81 4.79 8.48 7.29
CA GLY A 81 3.39 8.11 7.01
C GLY A 81 2.63 9.21 6.29
N GLN A 82 2.86 10.46 6.66
CA GLN A 82 2.28 11.60 5.95
C GLN A 82 2.75 11.64 4.49
N ARG A 83 4.04 11.45 4.23
CA ARG A 83 4.56 11.37 2.86
C ARG A 83 3.96 10.24 2.05
N LEU A 84 3.83 9.07 2.66
CA LEU A 84 3.20 7.92 2.01
C LEU A 84 1.74 8.21 1.65
N THR A 85 0.97 8.81 2.55
CA THR A 85 -0.42 9.18 2.27
C THR A 85 -0.53 10.25 1.18
N GLU A 86 0.33 11.23 1.16
CA GLU A 86 0.39 12.25 0.10
C GLU A 86 0.70 11.62 -1.26
N PHE A 87 1.67 10.72 -1.31
CA PHE A 87 2.00 9.97 -2.52
C PHE A 87 0.80 9.13 -3.01
N CYS A 88 0.10 8.45 -2.10
CA CYS A 88 -1.10 7.68 -2.44
C CYS A 88 -2.23 8.57 -2.95
N GLN A 89 -2.37 9.80 -2.45
CA GLN A 89 -3.36 10.76 -2.95
C GLN A 89 -3.03 11.21 -4.39
N GLU A 90 -1.78 11.51 -4.68
CA GLU A 90 -1.35 11.96 -6.00
C GLU A 90 -1.51 10.87 -7.06
N ASP A 91 -1.23 9.61 -6.71
CA ASP A 91 -1.24 8.49 -7.65
C ASP A 91 -2.50 7.61 -7.56
N ALA A 92 -3.51 8.04 -6.84
CA ALA A 92 -4.77 7.31 -6.67
C ALA A 92 -4.56 5.86 -6.20
N LEU A 93 -3.78 5.69 -5.14
CA LEU A 93 -3.50 4.42 -4.48
C LEU A 93 -4.28 4.28 -3.18
N VAL A 94 -4.53 3.05 -2.76
CA VAL A 94 -5.21 2.73 -1.50
C VAL A 94 -4.27 1.92 -0.62
N ILE A 95 -4.23 2.23 0.66
CA ILE A 95 -3.46 1.47 1.65
C ILE A 95 -4.35 0.36 2.21
N ALA A 96 -4.17 -0.85 1.69
CA ALA A 96 -5.07 -1.98 1.94
C ALA A 96 -5.14 -2.39 3.41
N ASN A 97 -4.03 -2.29 4.14
CA ASN A 97 -3.96 -2.69 5.55
C ASN A 97 -4.92 -1.91 6.46
N THR A 98 -5.30 -0.69 6.05
CA THR A 98 -6.20 0.16 6.83
C THR A 98 -7.69 -0.18 6.60
N LEU A 99 -8.00 -0.98 5.57
CA LEU A 99 -9.37 -1.31 5.19
C LEU A 99 -10.00 -2.41 6.05
N PHE A 100 -9.19 -3.18 6.76
CA PHE A 100 -9.65 -4.36 7.49
C PHE A 100 -9.29 -4.27 8.96
N GLN A 101 -10.26 -4.60 9.81
CA GLN A 101 -10.00 -4.78 11.23
C GLN A 101 -9.22 -6.08 11.42
N GLN A 102 -7.99 -5.95 11.91
CA GLN A 102 -7.17 -7.11 12.26
C GLN A 102 -7.24 -7.37 13.75
N HIS A 103 -7.15 -8.64 14.13
CA HIS A 103 -7.10 -9.03 15.55
C HIS A 103 -5.85 -8.45 16.20
N LYS A 104 -5.97 -7.88 17.41
CA LYS A 104 -4.85 -7.24 18.13
C LYS A 104 -3.59 -8.11 18.21
N ARG A 105 -3.75 -9.44 18.35
CA ARG A 105 -2.62 -10.38 18.35
C ARG A 105 -1.82 -10.42 17.06
N ARG A 106 -2.48 -10.25 15.91
CA ARG A 106 -1.81 -10.21 14.59
C ARG A 106 -1.11 -8.87 14.34
N LEU A 107 -1.62 -7.82 14.99
CA LEU A 107 -1.03 -6.48 14.91
C LEU A 107 0.29 -6.39 15.68
N TYR A 108 0.44 -7.16 16.75
CA TYR A 108 1.65 -7.20 17.58
C TYR A 108 2.68 -8.24 17.15
N THR A 109 2.27 -9.27 16.40
CA THR A 109 3.21 -10.29 15.89
C THR A 109 3.90 -9.88 14.60
N CYS A 110 3.32 -8.97 13.82
CA CYS A 110 4.06 -8.21 12.81
C CYS A 110 4.82 -7.11 13.54
N GLN A 111 6.04 -7.38 13.94
CA GLN A 111 6.90 -6.40 14.63
C GLN A 111 7.17 -5.15 13.80
N ASN A 112 6.85 -5.19 12.51
CA ASN A 112 6.95 -4.06 11.60
C ASN A 112 5.55 -3.59 11.21
N GLN A 113 5.01 -2.65 11.98
CA GLN A 113 3.79 -1.91 11.62
C GLN A 113 3.99 -1.02 10.37
N ASN A 114 5.09 -1.20 9.69
CA ASN A 114 5.56 -0.37 8.58
C ASN A 114 5.38 -1.04 7.22
N ASP A 115 4.90 -2.30 7.23
CA ASP A 115 4.64 -3.06 6.02
C ASP A 115 3.22 -2.75 5.51
N TYR A 116 3.13 -2.06 4.40
CA TYR A 116 1.85 -1.72 3.78
C TYR A 116 1.71 -2.32 2.41
N PHE A 117 0.47 -2.62 2.10
CA PHE A 117 0.04 -3.15 0.82
C PHE A 117 -0.77 -2.07 0.09
N LEU A 118 -0.26 -1.60 -1.03
CA LEU A 118 -0.93 -0.57 -1.84
C LEU A 118 -1.53 -1.17 -3.10
N PHE A 119 -2.65 -0.59 -3.55
CA PHE A 119 -3.25 -0.94 -4.83
C PHE A 119 -3.95 0.28 -5.45
N SER A 120 -4.19 0.23 -6.77
CA SER A 120 -4.85 1.31 -7.47
C SER A 120 -6.33 1.47 -7.05
N GLN A 121 -6.78 2.71 -6.83
CA GLN A 121 -8.15 3.05 -6.43
C GLN A 121 -9.22 2.51 -7.38
N ARG A 122 -8.94 2.44 -8.67
CA ARG A 122 -9.90 1.93 -9.66
C ARG A 122 -10.36 0.50 -9.38
N TRP A 123 -9.59 -0.26 -8.60
CA TRP A 123 -9.91 -1.63 -8.20
C TRP A 123 -10.63 -1.71 -6.85
N ARG A 124 -10.86 -0.56 -6.20
CA ARG A 124 -11.52 -0.51 -4.89
C ARG A 124 -12.96 -0.98 -4.94
N SER A 125 -13.73 -0.55 -5.94
CA SER A 125 -15.13 -0.95 -6.10
C SER A 125 -15.28 -2.44 -6.40
N SER A 126 -14.38 -3.00 -7.21
CA SER A 126 -14.33 -4.44 -7.48
C SER A 126 -14.01 -5.24 -6.21
N LYS A 127 -13.24 -4.69 -5.30
CA LYS A 127 -12.92 -5.31 -4.01
C LYS A 127 -14.04 -5.20 -2.99
N GLN A 128 -14.87 -4.16 -3.04
CA GLN A 128 -16.03 -4.09 -2.16
C GLN A 128 -17.03 -5.21 -2.44
N SER A 129 -17.21 -5.59 -3.69
CA SER A 129 -18.04 -6.75 -4.05
C SER A 129 -17.35 -8.08 -3.78
N ALA A 130 -16.02 -8.13 -3.87
CA ALA A 130 -15.20 -9.31 -3.54
C ALA A 130 -14.89 -9.44 -2.04
N LYS A 131 -15.13 -8.38 -1.26
CA LYS A 131 -14.83 -8.31 0.19
C LYS A 131 -15.50 -9.41 1.00
N THR A 132 -16.70 -9.85 0.59
CA THR A 132 -17.43 -10.93 1.24
C THR A 132 -16.95 -12.33 0.82
N ARG A 133 -16.24 -12.47 -0.29
CA ARG A 133 -15.82 -13.77 -0.81
C ARG A 133 -14.31 -14.02 -0.74
N LEU A 134 -13.51 -13.05 -1.16
CA LEU A 134 -12.05 -13.21 -1.26
C LEU A 134 -11.29 -12.67 -0.06
N GLY A 135 -11.77 -11.60 0.55
CA GLY A 135 -11.11 -11.00 1.72
C GLY A 135 -11.09 -11.93 2.93
N ALA A 136 -12.12 -12.75 3.12
CA ALA A 136 -12.21 -13.72 4.21
C ALA A 136 -11.26 -14.91 4.00
N ASP A 137 -11.08 -15.38 2.77
CA ASP A 137 -10.23 -16.53 2.45
C ASP A 137 -8.74 -16.16 2.47
N TRP A 138 -8.40 -14.98 2.03
CA TRP A 138 -7.03 -14.45 2.08
C TRP A 138 -6.53 -14.18 3.50
N LEU A 139 -7.43 -13.76 4.39
CA LEU A 139 -7.11 -13.47 5.79
C LEU A 139 -7.14 -14.72 6.67
N ARG A 140 -7.68 -15.83 6.19
CA ARG A 140 -7.77 -17.11 6.93
C ARG A 140 -6.63 -18.08 6.63
N SER A 141 -5.91 -17.86 5.56
CA SER A 141 -4.75 -18.70 5.21
C SER A 141 -3.47 -18.19 5.92
#